data_2015bfaf78e90e93952efc1df514836a
#
_entry.id   2015bfaf78e90e93952efc1df514836a
#
_cell.length_a   1.000
_cell.length_b   1.000
_cell.length_c   1.000
_cell.angle_alpha   90.00
_cell.angle_beta   90.00
_cell.angle_gamma   90.00
#
_symmetry.space_group_name_H-M   'P 1'
#
loop_
_entity.id
_entity.type
_entity.pdbx_description
1 polymer ?
#
loop_
_entity_poly.entity_id
_entity_poly.type
_entity_poly.pdbx_seq_one_letter_code
_entity_poly.pdbx_strand_id
1 'polypeptide(L)'
;MNLRDYQKNAVEWAKTSDGLIIAPAGSGKTWIAASIIKHYHELYPNMWFGWLAPTRETCQQARTSLRVAGIADSIVDVRCPHESVDFSEKNLLIVDEAKHSPAAGWRRIIESCNGLHYGFDATPWCDDPERNAVTRRLFYNRTYEIKRSDIGDSLADAYLHLSDATDPNLKQKIDDNIDRLFVKRRRYMRISDDELKRMCAWESLVDIGICQNDVRNQYAINYAIEHLDMQTLILIPRITLGEEYEAAIPRSLLVHSKIGKKQRKAAMEEFKAGNLRTMIATSLADEGLDLPNVELLIMVSGGRSSQKTIQRASRALRKTDSKNCATILDFSDKFHPIGAYHAKKRMECYRQLGCVFQ
;
A
#
# COMPACT_ATOMS: atom_id res chain seq x y z
N MET A 1 11.71 10.97 22.54
CA MET A 1 10.85 10.11 21.69
C MET A 1 10.21 9.07 22.61
N ASN A 2 8.86 9.02 22.70
CA ASN A 2 8.18 8.07 23.56
C ASN A 2 7.72 6.87 22.70
N LEU A 3 8.49 5.78 22.70
CA LEU A 3 8.18 4.57 21.97
C LEU A 3 7.17 3.72 22.75
N ARG A 4 6.25 3.07 22.03
CA ARG A 4 5.38 2.03 22.58
C ARG A 4 6.18 0.76 22.85
N ASP A 5 5.67 -0.14 23.70
CA ASP A 5 6.43 -1.30 24.15
C ASP A 5 6.86 -2.23 22.99
N TYR A 6 5.98 -2.51 22.04
CA TYR A 6 6.35 -3.30 20.87
C TYR A 6 7.42 -2.62 19.99
N GLN A 7 7.47 -1.29 19.94
CA GLN A 7 8.52 -0.54 19.24
C GLN A 7 9.83 -0.62 19.99
N LYS A 8 9.79 -0.51 21.34
CA LYS A 8 10.99 -0.71 22.19
C LYS A 8 11.57 -2.11 21.98
N ASN A 9 10.72 -3.14 22.00
CA ASN A 9 11.13 -4.53 21.79
C ASN A 9 11.80 -4.73 20.42
N ALA A 10 11.28 -4.10 19.35
CA ALA A 10 11.90 -4.14 18.03
C ALA A 10 13.27 -3.43 18.01
N VAL A 11 13.41 -2.31 18.71
CA VAL A 11 14.69 -1.60 18.84
C VAL A 11 15.68 -2.43 19.67
N GLU A 12 15.25 -3.06 20.77
CA GLU A 12 16.10 -3.95 21.55
C GLU A 12 16.61 -5.14 20.73
N TRP A 13 15.73 -5.77 19.93
CA TRP A 13 16.17 -6.81 19.00
C TRP A 13 17.22 -6.27 18.01
N ALA A 14 17.00 -5.08 17.46
CA ALA A 14 17.90 -4.46 16.49
C ALA A 14 19.28 -4.08 17.07
N LYS A 15 19.43 -3.98 18.38
CA LYS A 15 20.74 -3.77 19.05
C LYS A 15 21.66 -4.98 18.97
N THR A 16 21.10 -6.17 18.81
CA THR A 16 21.83 -7.45 18.82
C THR A 16 21.75 -8.19 17.49
N SER A 17 20.88 -7.76 16.60
CA SER A 17 20.66 -8.41 15.30
C SER A 17 20.27 -7.37 14.27
N ASP A 18 20.84 -7.48 13.09
CA ASP A 18 20.33 -6.83 11.89
C ASP A 18 19.42 -7.78 11.10
N GLY A 19 18.61 -7.25 10.20
CA GLY A 19 17.70 -8.07 9.41
C GLY A 19 16.40 -7.36 9.03
N LEU A 20 15.35 -8.16 8.80
CA LEU A 20 14.05 -7.67 8.34
C LEU A 20 13.07 -7.49 9.51
N ILE A 21 12.56 -6.29 9.69
CA ILE A 21 11.51 -5.98 10.65
C ILE A 21 10.18 -5.94 9.92
N ILE A 22 9.36 -6.96 10.15
CA ILE A 22 8.02 -7.08 9.60
C ILE A 22 7.07 -6.42 10.60
N ALA A 23 6.44 -5.33 10.19
CA ALA A 23 5.57 -4.57 11.07
C ALA A 23 4.35 -4.03 10.32
N PRO A 24 3.13 -4.17 10.85
CA PRO A 24 1.92 -3.69 10.20
C PRO A 24 1.99 -2.20 9.83
N ALA A 25 1.22 -1.79 8.84
CA ALA A 25 1.09 -0.37 8.53
C ALA A 25 0.49 0.36 9.75
N GLY A 26 0.98 1.56 10.03
CA GLY A 26 0.58 2.31 11.23
C GLY A 26 1.34 1.93 12.52
N SER A 27 2.17 0.89 12.52
CA SER A 27 3.01 0.50 13.67
C SER A 27 4.13 1.49 14.01
N GLY A 28 4.36 2.50 13.15
CA GLY A 28 5.44 3.47 13.36
C GLY A 28 6.82 2.95 12.97
N LYS A 29 6.91 2.18 11.89
CA LYS A 29 8.19 1.67 11.32
C LYS A 29 9.28 2.73 11.26
N THR A 30 8.93 3.94 10.81
CA THR A 30 9.86 5.07 10.71
C THR A 30 10.41 5.48 12.09
N TRP A 31 9.60 5.40 13.15
CA TRP A 31 10.04 5.69 14.53
C TRP A 31 10.98 4.62 15.06
N ILE A 32 10.75 3.35 14.74
CA ILE A 32 11.65 2.24 15.09
C ILE A 32 12.98 2.44 14.38
N ALA A 33 12.97 2.70 13.06
CA ALA A 33 14.17 2.93 12.26
C ALA A 33 14.98 4.15 12.76
N ALA A 34 14.31 5.26 13.05
CA ALA A 34 14.96 6.44 13.63
C ALA A 34 15.59 6.16 15.00
N SER A 35 14.95 5.32 15.83
CA SER A 35 15.48 4.94 17.12
C SER A 35 16.70 4.02 17.02
N ILE A 36 16.73 3.14 16.01
CA ILE A 36 17.90 2.31 15.69
C ILE A 36 19.07 3.23 15.30
N ILE A 37 18.85 4.15 14.37
CA ILE A 37 19.88 5.12 13.95
C ILE A 37 20.40 5.90 15.15
N LYS A 38 19.50 6.44 15.98
CA LYS A 38 19.87 7.22 17.17
C LYS A 38 20.72 6.40 18.13
N HIS A 39 20.35 5.16 18.41
CA HIS A 39 21.11 4.26 19.27
C HIS A 39 22.56 4.06 18.76
N TYR A 40 22.70 3.73 17.48
CA TYR A 40 24.05 3.51 16.91
C TYR A 40 24.85 4.80 16.80
N HIS A 41 24.23 5.94 16.54
CA HIS A 41 24.90 7.23 16.51
C HIS A 41 25.40 7.67 17.90
N GLU A 42 24.64 7.38 18.96
CA GLU A 42 25.06 7.65 20.34
C GLU A 42 26.24 6.78 20.75
N LEU A 43 26.30 5.53 20.32
CA LEU A 43 27.42 4.62 20.61
C LEU A 43 28.63 4.88 19.71
N TYR A 44 28.40 5.25 18.47
CA TYR A 44 29.44 5.41 17.44
C TYR A 44 29.19 6.71 16.66
N PRO A 45 29.61 7.89 17.18
CA PRO A 45 29.34 9.19 16.56
C PRO A 45 29.85 9.36 15.13
N ASN A 46 30.88 8.59 14.75
CA ASN A 46 31.49 8.61 13.42
C ASN A 46 30.83 7.63 12.43
N MET A 47 29.76 6.95 12.83
CA MET A 47 29.01 6.05 11.95
C MET A 47 28.22 6.83 10.91
N TRP A 48 28.20 6.32 9.67
CA TRP A 48 27.48 6.89 8.53
C TRP A 48 26.29 6.03 8.21
N PHE A 49 25.12 6.67 8.03
CA PHE A 49 23.85 5.99 7.84
C PHE A 49 23.30 6.24 6.45
N GLY A 50 22.75 5.19 5.85
CA GLY A 50 21.97 5.24 4.63
C GLY A 50 20.48 4.96 4.89
N TRP A 51 19.62 5.57 4.10
CA TRP A 51 18.19 5.25 4.07
C TRP A 51 17.71 5.17 2.61
N LEU A 52 17.25 4.00 2.21
CA LEU A 52 16.68 3.75 0.89
C LEU A 52 15.15 3.70 0.98
N ALA A 53 14.47 4.60 0.28
CA ALA A 53 13.01 4.68 0.21
C ALA A 53 12.52 4.64 -1.24
N PRO A 54 11.30 4.16 -1.54
CA PRO A 54 10.86 3.87 -2.90
C PRO A 54 10.70 5.10 -3.80
N THR A 55 10.32 6.25 -3.25
CA THR A 55 10.04 7.46 -4.02
C THR A 55 10.64 8.71 -3.39
N ARG A 56 10.72 9.80 -4.15
CA ARG A 56 11.17 11.10 -3.62
C ARG A 56 10.25 11.62 -2.52
N GLU A 57 8.96 11.36 -2.64
CA GLU A 57 7.96 11.72 -1.63
C GLU A 57 8.21 10.96 -0.31
N THR A 58 8.46 9.65 -0.37
CA THR A 58 8.79 8.85 0.82
C THR A 58 10.14 9.22 1.40
N CYS A 59 11.13 9.60 0.59
CA CYS A 59 12.38 10.17 1.07
C CYS A 59 12.14 11.46 1.86
N GLN A 60 11.28 12.36 1.37
CA GLN A 60 10.95 13.59 2.06
C GLN A 60 10.21 13.34 3.39
N GLN A 61 9.30 12.37 3.42
CA GLN A 61 8.63 11.93 4.65
C GLN A 61 9.64 11.36 5.66
N ALA A 62 10.58 10.53 5.20
CA ALA A 62 11.65 9.98 6.04
C ALA A 62 12.50 11.11 6.67
N ARG A 63 12.96 12.09 5.86
CA ARG A 63 13.72 13.24 6.37
C ARG A 63 12.92 14.03 7.41
N THR A 64 11.65 14.30 7.15
CA THR A 64 10.78 15.01 8.10
C THR A 64 10.67 14.24 9.42
N SER A 65 10.47 12.93 9.36
CA SER A 65 10.35 12.07 10.54
C SER A 65 11.68 11.99 11.31
N LEU A 66 12.81 11.91 10.62
CA LEU A 66 14.15 11.93 11.23
C LEU A 66 14.40 13.24 11.98
N ARG A 67 14.06 14.39 11.39
CA ARG A 67 14.18 15.71 12.06
C ARG A 67 13.31 15.80 13.31
N VAL A 68 12.05 15.31 13.25
CA VAL A 68 11.16 15.25 14.42
C VAL A 68 11.73 14.31 15.48
N ALA A 69 12.44 13.26 15.09
CA ALA A 69 13.17 12.37 16.01
C ALA A 69 14.45 12.99 16.61
N GLY A 70 14.83 14.19 16.17
CA GLY A 70 16.04 14.88 16.61
C GLY A 70 17.32 14.43 15.89
N ILE A 71 17.18 13.82 14.70
CA ILE A 71 18.31 13.36 13.87
C ILE A 71 18.53 14.39 12.75
N ALA A 72 19.72 14.95 12.68
CA ALA A 72 20.07 15.95 11.67
C ALA A 72 20.21 15.32 10.29
N ASP A 73 19.87 16.07 9.23
CA ASP A 73 19.98 15.62 7.84
C ASP A 73 21.41 15.23 7.42
N SER A 74 22.42 15.77 8.10
CA SER A 74 23.82 15.44 7.86
C SER A 74 24.24 14.05 8.35
N ILE A 75 23.40 13.41 9.20
CA ILE A 75 23.71 12.10 9.79
C ILE A 75 23.26 10.97 8.86
N VAL A 76 22.15 11.15 8.15
CA VAL A 76 21.51 10.10 7.35
C VAL A 76 21.40 10.51 5.89
N ASP A 77 22.03 9.78 4.99
CA ASP A 77 21.88 9.96 3.54
C ASP A 77 20.61 9.23 3.05
N VAL A 78 19.54 10.00 2.80
CA VAL A 78 18.24 9.46 2.39
C VAL A 78 18.11 9.55 0.87
N ARG A 79 17.97 8.42 0.18
CA ARG A 79 17.91 8.31 -1.29
C ARG A 79 16.75 7.45 -1.79
N CYS A 80 16.42 7.63 -3.07
CA CYS A 80 15.55 6.71 -3.78
C CYS A 80 16.28 6.04 -4.97
N PRO A 81 15.85 4.86 -5.44
CA PRO A 81 16.57 4.07 -6.46
C PRO A 81 16.70 4.72 -7.83
N HIS A 82 15.93 5.78 -8.10
CA HIS A 82 16.00 6.54 -9.36
C HIS A 82 17.16 7.53 -9.41
N GLU A 83 17.89 7.67 -8.31
CA GLU A 83 19.09 8.49 -8.20
C GLU A 83 20.33 7.59 -8.38
N SER A 84 21.47 8.19 -8.70
CA SER A 84 22.73 7.46 -8.63
C SER A 84 23.06 7.26 -7.15
N VAL A 85 22.88 6.04 -6.65
CA VAL A 85 23.03 5.72 -5.23
C VAL A 85 24.13 4.71 -5.04
N ASP A 86 25.05 5.04 -4.15
CA ASP A 86 26.09 4.15 -3.62
C ASP A 86 26.15 4.32 -2.11
N PHE A 87 26.00 3.22 -1.39
CA PHE A 87 26.08 3.18 0.06
C PHE A 87 27.32 2.42 0.56
N SER A 88 28.36 2.26 -0.27
CA SER A 88 29.59 1.53 0.08
C SER A 88 30.30 2.08 1.32
N GLU A 89 30.18 3.38 1.57
CA GLU A 89 30.76 4.03 2.75
C GLU A 89 29.84 4.06 3.98
N LYS A 90 28.61 3.49 3.88
CA LYS A 90 27.68 3.49 5.01
C LYS A 90 27.90 2.27 5.89
N ASN A 91 27.81 2.51 7.19
CA ASN A 91 27.96 1.47 8.20
C ASN A 91 26.63 0.81 8.57
N LEU A 92 25.52 1.48 8.28
CA LEU A 92 24.17 0.97 8.51
C LEU A 92 23.22 1.51 7.44
N LEU A 93 22.43 0.62 6.87
CA LEU A 93 21.42 0.92 5.86
C LEU A 93 20.01 0.56 6.36
N ILE A 94 19.13 1.55 6.34
CA ILE A 94 17.68 1.35 6.47
C ILE A 94 17.09 1.19 5.08
N VAL A 95 16.28 0.14 4.87
CA VAL A 95 15.56 -0.13 3.62
C VAL A 95 14.06 -0.09 3.92
N ASP A 96 13.41 0.99 3.54
CA ASP A 96 11.95 1.14 3.66
C ASP A 96 11.25 0.47 2.48
N GLU A 97 10.10 -0.16 2.72
CA GLU A 97 9.38 -0.98 1.73
C GLU A 97 10.28 -2.10 1.16
N ALA A 98 10.84 -2.92 2.06
CA ALA A 98 11.83 -3.98 1.76
C ALA A 98 11.35 -5.02 0.73
N LYS A 99 10.05 -5.13 0.44
CA LYS A 99 9.49 -5.94 -0.65
C LYS A 99 10.05 -5.61 -2.04
N HIS A 100 10.62 -4.41 -2.21
CA HIS A 100 11.26 -4.00 -3.46
C HIS A 100 12.68 -4.54 -3.61
N SER A 101 13.30 -5.02 -2.53
CA SER A 101 14.69 -5.47 -2.50
C SER A 101 15.08 -6.54 -3.53
N PRO A 102 14.18 -7.45 -4.00
CA PRO A 102 14.52 -8.41 -5.06
C PRO A 102 14.74 -7.79 -6.44
N ALA A 103 14.28 -6.57 -6.69
CA ALA A 103 14.49 -5.91 -7.98
C ALA A 103 15.98 -5.58 -8.17
N ALA A 104 16.51 -5.79 -9.37
CA ALA A 104 17.94 -5.70 -9.66
C ALA A 104 18.58 -4.36 -9.24
N GLY A 105 17.88 -3.23 -9.47
CA GLY A 105 18.34 -1.91 -9.06
C GLY A 105 18.43 -1.75 -7.55
N TRP A 106 17.41 -2.19 -6.81
CA TRP A 106 17.38 -2.17 -5.34
C TRP A 106 18.45 -3.07 -4.76
N ARG A 107 18.53 -4.31 -5.25
CA ARG A 107 19.50 -5.30 -4.79
C ARG A 107 20.93 -4.77 -4.90
N ARG A 108 21.30 -4.21 -6.06
CA ARG A 108 22.64 -3.62 -6.27
C ARG A 108 22.94 -2.51 -5.25
N ILE A 109 21.98 -1.65 -4.97
CA ILE A 109 22.14 -0.55 -4.01
C ILE A 109 22.28 -1.10 -2.59
N ILE A 110 21.49 -2.10 -2.20
CA ILE A 110 21.56 -2.71 -0.87
C ILE A 110 22.88 -3.44 -0.70
N GLU A 111 23.30 -4.24 -1.71
CA GLU A 111 24.57 -4.97 -1.71
C GLU A 111 25.82 -4.06 -1.77
N SER A 112 25.68 -2.78 -2.13
CA SER A 112 26.79 -1.84 -2.04
C SER A 112 27.16 -1.47 -0.60
N CYS A 113 26.24 -1.53 0.34
CA CYS A 113 26.51 -1.28 1.75
C CYS A 113 27.11 -2.53 2.41
N ASN A 114 28.31 -2.38 2.97
CA ASN A 114 29.01 -3.46 3.69
C ASN A 114 28.68 -3.52 5.19
N GLY A 115 27.79 -2.64 5.66
CA GLY A 115 27.41 -2.50 7.06
C GLY A 115 26.18 -3.32 7.46
N LEU A 116 25.50 -2.88 8.52
CA LEU A 116 24.27 -3.48 9.02
C LEU A 116 23.08 -3.14 8.12
N HIS A 117 22.23 -4.11 7.84
CA HIS A 117 21.02 -3.91 7.01
C HIS A 117 19.75 -4.12 7.83
N TYR A 118 18.92 -3.10 7.88
CA TYR A 118 17.57 -3.17 8.46
C TYR A 118 16.52 -2.93 7.41
N GLY A 119 15.77 -3.96 7.04
CA GLY A 119 14.61 -3.87 6.16
C GLY A 119 13.33 -3.62 6.94
N PHE A 120 12.45 -2.77 6.44
CA PHE A 120 11.14 -2.51 7.03
C PHE A 120 10.06 -2.75 5.99
N ASP A 121 9.08 -3.59 6.33
CA ASP A 121 7.89 -3.80 5.49
C ASP A 121 6.70 -4.29 6.33
N ALA A 122 5.49 -4.15 5.81
CA ALA A 122 4.30 -4.78 6.39
C ALA A 122 4.07 -6.18 5.78
N THR A 123 4.45 -6.36 4.53
CA THR A 123 4.20 -7.57 3.72
C THR A 123 5.36 -7.80 2.76
N PRO A 124 6.54 -8.20 3.26
CA PRO A 124 7.75 -8.32 2.43
C PRO A 124 7.68 -9.49 1.45
N TRP A 125 6.77 -10.44 1.69
CA TRP A 125 6.66 -11.67 0.93
C TRP A 125 5.68 -11.56 -0.25
N CYS A 126 5.99 -12.24 -1.34
CA CYS A 126 5.14 -12.37 -2.52
C CYS A 126 4.95 -13.85 -2.90
N ASP A 127 4.13 -14.11 -3.94
CA ASP A 127 3.86 -15.47 -4.40
C ASP A 127 5.08 -16.12 -5.12
N ASP A 128 6.18 -15.40 -5.30
CA ASP A 128 7.40 -15.86 -5.96
C ASP A 128 8.46 -16.29 -4.91
N PRO A 129 8.74 -17.60 -4.78
CA PRO A 129 9.71 -18.11 -3.81
C PRO A 129 11.13 -17.61 -4.04
N GLU A 130 11.55 -17.40 -5.31
CA GLU A 130 12.91 -16.96 -5.64
C GLU A 130 13.12 -15.51 -5.17
N ARG A 131 12.14 -14.64 -5.42
CA ARG A 131 12.16 -13.27 -4.91
C ARG A 131 12.18 -13.23 -3.39
N ASN A 132 11.41 -14.08 -2.73
CA ASN A 132 11.42 -14.18 -1.27
C ASN A 132 12.78 -14.65 -0.75
N ALA A 133 13.45 -15.58 -1.43
CA ALA A 133 14.80 -16.02 -1.08
C ALA A 133 15.84 -14.91 -1.20
N VAL A 134 15.75 -14.08 -2.25
CA VAL A 134 16.60 -12.88 -2.40
C VAL A 134 16.38 -11.91 -1.24
N THR A 135 15.13 -11.58 -0.90
CA THR A 135 14.82 -10.70 0.23
C THR A 135 15.42 -11.24 1.53
N ARG A 136 15.21 -12.52 1.83
CA ARG A 136 15.78 -13.13 3.05
C ARG A 136 17.30 -13.01 3.10
N ARG A 137 17.99 -13.31 1.99
CA ARG A 137 19.46 -13.23 1.92
C ARG A 137 19.98 -11.81 2.18
N LEU A 138 19.35 -10.79 1.61
CA LEU A 138 19.74 -9.39 1.77
C LEU A 138 19.61 -8.89 3.21
N PHE A 139 18.77 -9.55 4.01
CA PHE A 139 18.59 -9.28 5.43
C PHE A 139 19.03 -10.48 6.29
N TYR A 140 20.08 -11.17 5.87
CA TYR A 140 20.81 -12.23 6.61
C TYR A 140 19.94 -13.39 7.12
N ASN A 141 18.80 -13.65 6.49
CA ASN A 141 17.80 -14.64 6.93
C ASN A 141 17.29 -14.42 8.36
N ARG A 142 17.35 -13.19 8.88
CA ARG A 142 16.89 -12.82 10.21
C ARG A 142 15.64 -11.95 10.09
N THR A 143 14.64 -12.26 10.88
CA THR A 143 13.37 -11.51 10.88
C THR A 143 12.90 -11.27 12.31
N TYR A 144 12.39 -10.07 12.54
CA TYR A 144 11.60 -9.71 13.72
C TYR A 144 10.19 -9.33 13.27
N GLU A 145 9.19 -9.96 13.82
CA GLU A 145 7.80 -9.71 13.44
C GLU A 145 7.02 -9.06 14.60
N ILE A 146 6.47 -7.88 14.33
CA ILE A 146 5.48 -7.24 15.18
C ILE A 146 4.10 -7.70 14.71
N LYS A 147 3.41 -8.46 15.53
CA LYS A 147 2.05 -8.92 15.23
C LYS A 147 1.04 -7.80 15.47
N ARG A 148 -0.11 -7.91 14.80
CA ARG A 148 -1.20 -6.96 15.01
C ARG A 148 -1.67 -6.93 16.47
N SER A 149 -1.71 -8.09 17.13
CA SER A 149 -2.02 -8.21 18.57
C SER A 149 -1.11 -7.37 19.47
N ASP A 150 0.15 -7.16 19.07
CA ASP A 150 1.13 -6.42 19.86
C ASP A 150 0.89 -4.91 19.78
N ILE A 151 0.21 -4.45 18.73
CA ILE A 151 -0.09 -3.04 18.47
C ILE A 151 -1.30 -2.57 19.31
N GLY A 152 -2.19 -3.51 19.67
CA GLY A 152 -3.36 -3.25 20.51
C GLY A 152 -4.24 -2.12 19.99
N ASP A 153 -4.72 -1.26 20.89
CA ASP A 153 -5.62 -0.12 20.60
C ASP A 153 -5.00 1.01 19.76
N SER A 154 -3.82 0.78 19.19
CA SER A 154 -3.13 1.78 18.37
C SER A 154 -3.67 1.89 16.95
N LEU A 155 -4.49 0.94 16.53
CA LEU A 155 -5.19 0.95 15.25
C LEU A 155 -6.70 1.05 15.50
N ALA A 156 -7.40 1.68 14.57
CA ALA A 156 -8.85 1.75 14.57
C ALA A 156 -9.46 0.35 14.35
N ASP A 157 -10.59 0.08 14.99
CA ASP A 157 -11.40 -1.09 14.68
C ASP A 157 -11.85 -1.02 13.23
N ALA A 158 -11.79 -2.15 12.53
CA ALA A 158 -12.17 -2.22 11.13
C ALA A 158 -13.35 -3.13 10.91
N TYR A 159 -14.37 -2.59 10.29
CA TYR A 159 -15.57 -3.30 9.89
C TYR A 159 -15.56 -3.50 8.38
N LEU A 160 -15.70 -4.74 7.93
CA LEU A 160 -15.77 -5.09 6.52
C LEU A 160 -17.20 -5.38 6.10
N HIS A 161 -17.73 -4.56 5.22
CA HIS A 161 -18.97 -4.82 4.50
C HIS A 161 -18.66 -5.42 3.13
N LEU A 162 -19.07 -6.67 2.91
CA LEU A 162 -18.86 -7.38 1.65
C LEU A 162 -20.16 -7.41 0.84
N SER A 163 -20.20 -6.67 -0.26
CA SER A 163 -21.35 -6.62 -1.15
C SER A 163 -21.30 -7.70 -2.23
N ASP A 164 -22.43 -8.34 -2.48
CA ASP A 164 -22.66 -9.25 -3.61
C ASP A 164 -23.34 -8.52 -4.80
N ALA A 165 -23.46 -7.20 -4.75
CA ALA A 165 -24.09 -6.42 -5.81
C ALA A 165 -23.36 -6.61 -7.15
N THR A 166 -24.05 -7.20 -8.12
CA THR A 166 -23.51 -7.50 -9.44
C THR A 166 -24.60 -7.81 -10.46
N ASP A 167 -24.32 -7.59 -11.76
CA ASP A 167 -25.13 -8.10 -12.86
C ASP A 167 -24.74 -9.58 -13.11
N PRO A 168 -25.65 -10.53 -12.99
CA PRO A 168 -25.38 -11.95 -13.20
C PRO A 168 -25.02 -12.31 -14.65
N ASN A 169 -25.34 -11.44 -15.62
CA ASN A 169 -25.14 -11.71 -17.04
C ASN A 169 -23.74 -11.33 -17.55
N LEU A 170 -22.85 -10.82 -16.70
CA LEU A 170 -21.53 -10.35 -17.10
C LEU A 170 -20.55 -11.46 -17.48
N LYS A 171 -20.74 -12.67 -16.94
CA LYS A 171 -19.78 -13.76 -17.16
C LYS A 171 -19.53 -14.00 -18.64
N GLN A 172 -20.57 -14.21 -19.44
CA GLN A 172 -20.42 -14.48 -20.87
C GLN A 172 -19.75 -13.31 -21.61
N LYS A 173 -20.15 -12.07 -21.31
CA LYS A 173 -19.55 -10.87 -21.91
C LYS A 173 -18.04 -10.77 -21.61
N ILE A 174 -17.62 -11.17 -20.41
CA ILE A 174 -16.20 -11.19 -20.03
C ILE A 174 -15.47 -12.27 -20.79
N ASP A 175 -15.98 -13.49 -20.84
CA ASP A 175 -15.39 -14.62 -21.57
C ASP A 175 -15.20 -14.27 -23.05
N ASP A 176 -16.24 -13.77 -23.73
CA ASP A 176 -16.18 -13.35 -25.13
C ASP A 176 -15.13 -12.25 -25.38
N ASN A 177 -14.99 -11.31 -24.44
CA ASN A 177 -14.00 -10.25 -24.57
C ASN A 177 -12.57 -10.77 -24.34
N ILE A 178 -12.38 -11.73 -23.46
CA ILE A 178 -11.07 -12.40 -23.25
C ILE A 178 -10.63 -13.03 -24.57
N ASP A 179 -11.49 -13.79 -25.21
CA ASP A 179 -11.18 -14.46 -26.47
C ASP A 179 -10.91 -13.45 -27.60
N ARG A 180 -11.71 -12.42 -27.72
CA ARG A 180 -11.50 -11.33 -28.67
C ARG A 180 -10.17 -10.62 -28.49
N LEU A 181 -9.81 -10.25 -27.27
CA LEU A 181 -8.54 -9.60 -26.93
C LEU A 181 -7.35 -10.52 -27.17
N PHE A 182 -7.47 -11.80 -26.81
CA PHE A 182 -6.42 -12.81 -27.02
C PHE A 182 -6.11 -12.96 -28.51
N VAL A 183 -7.10 -13.21 -29.36
CA VAL A 183 -6.92 -13.37 -30.82
C VAL A 183 -6.29 -12.11 -31.43
N LYS A 184 -6.76 -10.92 -31.00
CA LYS A 184 -6.22 -9.64 -31.49
C LYS A 184 -4.75 -9.47 -31.13
N ARG A 185 -4.36 -9.75 -29.89
CA ARG A 185 -3.04 -9.46 -29.34
C ARG A 185 -2.00 -10.52 -29.67
N ARG A 186 -2.41 -11.76 -29.84
CA ARG A 186 -1.52 -12.87 -30.20
C ARG A 186 -0.72 -12.62 -31.49
N ARG A 187 -1.26 -11.76 -32.37
CA ARG A 187 -0.63 -11.40 -33.65
C ARG A 187 0.66 -10.58 -33.50
N TYR A 188 0.83 -9.86 -32.39
CA TYR A 188 1.95 -8.93 -32.19
C TYR A 188 2.65 -9.01 -30.85
N MET A 189 2.06 -9.65 -29.84
CA MET A 189 2.70 -9.80 -28.53
C MET A 189 3.57 -11.06 -28.49
N ARG A 190 4.84 -10.91 -28.08
CA ARG A 190 5.83 -11.99 -27.99
C ARG A 190 5.96 -12.48 -26.54
N ILE A 191 4.86 -12.96 -25.96
CA ILE A 191 4.78 -13.55 -24.62
C ILE A 191 4.08 -14.91 -24.73
N SER A 192 4.13 -15.72 -23.68
CA SER A 192 3.45 -17.01 -23.66
C SER A 192 1.93 -16.85 -23.76
N ASP A 193 1.24 -17.86 -24.28
CA ASP A 193 -0.22 -17.85 -24.40
C ASP A 193 -0.90 -17.73 -23.02
N ASP A 194 -0.33 -18.38 -22.01
CA ASP A 194 -0.85 -18.31 -20.64
C ASP A 194 -0.71 -16.91 -20.02
N GLU A 195 0.39 -16.24 -20.29
CA GLU A 195 0.61 -14.87 -19.84
C GLU A 195 -0.34 -13.91 -20.56
N LEU A 196 -0.49 -14.07 -21.88
CA LEU A 196 -1.39 -13.27 -22.69
C LEU A 196 -2.85 -13.46 -22.24
N LYS A 197 -3.30 -14.70 -22.01
CA LYS A 197 -4.64 -14.99 -21.51
C LYS A 197 -4.89 -14.34 -20.15
N ARG A 198 -3.92 -14.43 -19.22
CA ARG A 198 -4.03 -13.76 -17.91
C ARG A 198 -4.17 -12.24 -18.03
N MET A 199 -3.41 -11.60 -18.94
CA MET A 199 -3.53 -10.17 -19.21
C MET A 199 -4.90 -9.81 -19.77
N CYS A 200 -5.39 -10.55 -20.78
CA CYS A 200 -6.69 -10.33 -21.38
C CYS A 200 -7.83 -10.54 -20.37
N ALA A 201 -7.69 -11.57 -19.53
CA ALA A 201 -8.69 -11.86 -18.49
C ALA A 201 -8.77 -10.75 -17.44
N TRP A 202 -7.63 -10.23 -16.98
CA TRP A 202 -7.62 -9.13 -16.03
C TRP A 202 -8.22 -7.85 -16.63
N GLU A 203 -7.87 -7.51 -17.87
CA GLU A 203 -8.41 -6.33 -18.56
C GLU A 203 -9.91 -6.45 -18.76
N SER A 204 -10.39 -7.60 -19.25
CA SER A 204 -11.83 -7.84 -19.44
C SER A 204 -12.61 -7.79 -18.13
N LEU A 205 -12.02 -8.31 -17.05
CA LEU A 205 -12.63 -8.24 -15.72
C LEU A 205 -12.76 -6.79 -15.25
N VAL A 206 -11.73 -5.97 -15.46
CA VAL A 206 -11.77 -4.55 -15.08
C VAL A 206 -12.76 -3.79 -15.95
N ASP A 207 -12.69 -3.92 -17.27
CA ASP A 207 -13.46 -3.07 -18.18
C ASP A 207 -14.94 -3.45 -18.19
N ILE A 208 -15.27 -4.75 -18.15
CA ILE A 208 -16.67 -5.21 -18.19
C ILE A 208 -17.19 -5.52 -16.79
N GLY A 209 -16.44 -6.31 -16.01
CA GLY A 209 -16.91 -6.78 -14.70
C GLY A 209 -16.93 -5.71 -13.62
N ILE A 210 -16.11 -4.67 -13.75
CA ILE A 210 -16.06 -3.56 -12.79
C ILE A 210 -16.62 -2.28 -13.43
N CYS A 211 -16.01 -1.78 -14.50
CA CYS A 211 -16.39 -0.46 -15.04
C CYS A 211 -17.78 -0.43 -15.68
N GLN A 212 -18.20 -1.50 -16.35
CA GLN A 212 -19.52 -1.60 -16.99
C GLN A 212 -20.56 -2.37 -16.14
N ASN A 213 -20.27 -2.57 -14.85
CA ASN A 213 -21.20 -3.22 -13.93
C ASN A 213 -22.03 -2.17 -13.19
N ASP A 214 -23.09 -1.71 -13.81
CA ASP A 214 -23.93 -0.62 -13.30
C ASP A 214 -24.51 -0.94 -11.92
N VAL A 215 -24.94 -2.19 -11.68
CA VAL A 215 -25.51 -2.63 -10.39
C VAL A 215 -24.46 -2.45 -9.27
N ARG A 216 -23.25 -2.88 -9.50
CA ARG A 216 -22.13 -2.78 -8.56
C ARG A 216 -21.73 -1.31 -8.32
N ASN A 217 -21.62 -0.54 -9.39
CA ASN A 217 -21.21 0.86 -9.32
C ASN A 217 -22.27 1.72 -8.66
N GLN A 218 -23.54 1.51 -8.99
CA GLN A 218 -24.65 2.22 -8.35
C GLN A 218 -24.73 1.90 -6.85
N TYR A 219 -24.49 0.63 -6.46
CA TYR A 219 -24.41 0.26 -5.05
C TYR A 219 -23.30 1.02 -4.32
N ALA A 220 -22.09 1.09 -4.90
CA ALA A 220 -20.96 1.82 -4.31
C ALA A 220 -21.24 3.32 -4.18
N ILE A 221 -21.85 3.92 -5.21
CA ILE A 221 -22.23 5.34 -5.22
C ILE A 221 -23.27 5.62 -4.13
N ASN A 222 -24.34 4.82 -4.06
CA ASN A 222 -25.38 4.98 -3.06
C ASN A 222 -24.81 4.82 -1.64
N TYR A 223 -23.96 3.82 -1.42
CA TYR A 223 -23.31 3.62 -0.14
C TYR A 223 -22.45 4.83 0.28
N ALA A 224 -21.73 5.43 -0.66
CA ALA A 224 -20.96 6.65 -0.38
C ALA A 224 -21.87 7.85 -0.07
N ILE A 225 -23.01 7.97 -0.75
CA ILE A 225 -24.00 9.04 -0.51
C ILE A 225 -24.67 8.88 0.85
N GLU A 226 -24.99 7.67 1.27
CA GLU A 226 -25.55 7.37 2.60
C GLU A 226 -24.60 7.68 3.74
N HIS A 227 -23.29 7.79 3.46
CA HIS A 227 -22.23 8.04 4.44
C HIS A 227 -21.45 9.35 4.16
N LEU A 228 -22.14 10.39 3.69
CA LEU A 228 -21.50 11.71 3.41
C LEU A 228 -20.96 12.43 4.64
N ASP A 229 -21.32 11.99 5.84
CA ASP A 229 -20.76 12.44 7.11
C ASP A 229 -19.34 11.89 7.36
N MET A 230 -18.98 10.76 6.74
CA MET A 230 -17.66 10.13 6.85
C MET A 230 -16.64 10.68 5.86
N GLN A 231 -15.38 10.76 6.25
CA GLN A 231 -14.29 10.97 5.30
C GLN A 231 -14.04 9.70 4.48
N THR A 232 -14.43 9.74 3.22
CA THR A 232 -14.48 8.59 2.33
C THR A 232 -13.37 8.61 1.30
N LEU A 233 -12.65 7.49 1.16
CA LEU A 233 -11.72 7.21 0.05
C LEU A 233 -12.30 6.13 -0.84
N ILE A 234 -12.53 6.45 -2.13
CA ILE A 234 -13.00 5.49 -3.13
C ILE A 234 -11.86 5.17 -4.09
N LEU A 235 -11.49 3.90 -4.18
CA LEU A 235 -10.44 3.44 -5.07
C LEU A 235 -11.03 2.81 -6.32
N ILE A 236 -10.75 3.41 -7.47
CA ILE A 236 -11.29 3.04 -8.78
C ILE A 236 -10.19 2.55 -9.73
N PRO A 237 -10.51 1.68 -10.72
CA PRO A 237 -9.51 1.17 -11.66
C PRO A 237 -9.28 2.07 -12.89
N ARG A 238 -10.22 2.91 -13.28
CA ARG A 238 -10.18 3.75 -14.48
C ARG A 238 -10.61 5.18 -14.18
N ILE A 239 -10.00 6.16 -14.87
CA ILE A 239 -10.34 7.58 -14.72
C ILE A 239 -11.78 7.84 -15.14
N THR A 240 -12.23 7.26 -16.27
CA THR A 240 -13.60 7.42 -16.79
C THR A 240 -14.67 7.01 -15.78
N LEU A 241 -14.46 5.87 -15.09
CA LEU A 241 -15.35 5.47 -14.01
C LEU A 241 -15.31 6.47 -12.84
N GLY A 242 -14.14 7.05 -12.57
CA GLY A 242 -13.99 8.07 -11.53
C GLY A 242 -14.74 9.36 -11.85
N GLU A 243 -14.78 9.76 -13.10
CA GLU A 243 -15.56 10.91 -13.58
C GLU A 243 -17.07 10.70 -13.36
N GLU A 244 -17.56 9.46 -13.56
CA GLU A 244 -18.95 9.09 -13.27
C GLU A 244 -19.26 9.17 -11.77
N TYR A 245 -18.35 8.67 -10.93
CA TYR A 245 -18.48 8.74 -9.48
C TYR A 245 -18.44 10.19 -8.97
N GLU A 246 -17.53 11.01 -9.51
CA GLU A 246 -17.42 12.43 -9.14
C GLU A 246 -18.67 13.21 -9.50
N ALA A 247 -19.26 12.92 -10.66
CA ALA A 247 -20.51 13.54 -11.08
C ALA A 247 -21.70 13.12 -10.22
N ALA A 248 -21.70 11.90 -9.66
CA ALA A 248 -22.81 11.34 -8.90
C ALA A 248 -22.73 11.64 -7.39
N ILE A 249 -21.52 11.75 -6.81
CA ILE A 249 -21.33 11.90 -5.38
C ILE A 249 -21.08 13.38 -5.00
N PRO A 250 -21.95 14.02 -4.21
CA PRO A 250 -21.77 15.40 -3.81
C PRO A 250 -20.48 15.63 -3.02
N ARG A 251 -19.81 16.75 -3.22
CA ARG A 251 -18.59 17.16 -2.51
C ARG A 251 -17.45 16.13 -2.63
N SER A 252 -17.37 15.45 -3.77
CA SER A 252 -16.29 14.55 -4.11
C SER A 252 -15.28 15.22 -5.04
N LEU A 253 -14.06 14.67 -5.10
CA LEU A 253 -13.01 15.09 -6.02
C LEU A 253 -12.22 13.91 -6.53
N LEU A 254 -12.09 13.82 -7.85
CA LEU A 254 -11.30 12.79 -8.53
C LEU A 254 -9.81 13.17 -8.59
N VAL A 255 -8.97 12.32 -8.03
CA VAL A 255 -7.52 12.48 -8.00
C VAL A 255 -6.84 11.37 -8.82
N HIS A 256 -6.10 11.74 -9.86
CA HIS A 256 -5.46 10.79 -10.77
C HIS A 256 -4.12 11.32 -11.33
N SER A 257 -3.36 10.49 -12.09
CA SER A 257 -2.02 10.83 -12.58
C SER A 257 -1.94 12.02 -13.53
N LYS A 258 -3.02 12.28 -14.27
CA LYS A 258 -3.04 13.35 -15.27
C LYS A 258 -3.24 14.75 -14.67
N ILE A 259 -3.70 14.87 -13.42
CA ILE A 259 -3.75 16.17 -12.74
C ILE A 259 -2.38 16.59 -12.23
N GLY A 260 -2.11 17.91 -12.26
CA GLY A 260 -0.83 18.47 -11.86
C GLY A 260 -0.48 18.21 -10.38
N LYS A 261 0.81 18.08 -10.07
CA LYS A 261 1.29 17.87 -8.69
C LYS A 261 0.75 18.90 -7.70
N LYS A 262 0.63 20.17 -8.10
CA LYS A 262 0.11 21.25 -7.25
C LYS A 262 -1.36 21.03 -6.90
N GLN A 263 -2.18 20.66 -7.89
CA GLN A 263 -3.60 20.38 -7.69
C GLN A 263 -3.81 19.13 -6.82
N ARG A 264 -3.02 18.07 -7.06
CA ARG A 264 -3.03 16.88 -6.19
C ARG A 264 -2.72 17.20 -4.74
N LYS A 265 -1.68 18.01 -4.51
CA LYS A 265 -1.30 18.42 -3.16
C LYS A 265 -2.41 19.22 -2.49
N ALA A 266 -3.01 20.17 -3.20
CA ALA A 266 -4.15 20.95 -2.69
C ALA A 266 -5.36 20.06 -2.33
N ALA A 267 -5.73 19.10 -3.22
CA ALA A 267 -6.81 18.16 -2.94
C ALA A 267 -6.54 17.33 -1.67
N MET A 268 -5.30 16.91 -1.48
CA MET A 268 -4.88 16.16 -0.29
C MET A 268 -4.97 17.00 0.99
N GLU A 269 -4.59 18.26 0.94
CA GLU A 269 -4.68 19.19 2.06
C GLU A 269 -6.14 19.47 2.41
N GLU A 270 -7.01 19.71 1.43
CA GLU A 270 -8.45 19.88 1.62
C GLU A 270 -9.11 18.62 2.23
N PHE A 271 -8.70 17.43 1.78
CA PHE A 271 -9.18 16.17 2.36
C PHE A 271 -8.70 15.98 3.80
N LYS A 272 -7.43 16.28 4.11
CA LYS A 272 -6.89 16.20 5.47
C LYS A 272 -7.55 17.19 6.41
N ALA A 273 -7.88 18.39 5.91
CA ALA A 273 -8.58 19.42 6.68
C ALA A 273 -10.08 19.11 6.91
N GLY A 274 -10.64 18.07 6.25
CA GLY A 274 -12.05 17.72 6.31
C GLY A 274 -12.98 18.60 5.47
N ASN A 275 -12.44 19.54 4.69
CA ASN A 275 -13.20 20.36 3.77
C ASN A 275 -13.74 19.57 2.58
N LEU A 276 -12.93 18.62 2.06
CA LEU A 276 -13.31 17.62 1.09
C LEU A 276 -13.70 16.32 1.82
N ARG A 277 -14.93 15.87 1.64
CA ARG A 277 -15.44 14.68 2.33
C ARG A 277 -15.14 13.38 1.58
N THR A 278 -15.24 13.38 0.25
CA THR A 278 -15.03 12.20 -0.55
C THR A 278 -13.89 12.42 -1.54
N MET A 279 -12.87 11.59 -1.46
CA MET A 279 -11.80 11.54 -2.45
C MET A 279 -11.95 10.27 -3.28
N ILE A 280 -12.02 10.44 -4.60
CA ILE A 280 -12.03 9.35 -5.56
C ILE A 280 -10.62 9.27 -6.16
N ALA A 281 -9.98 8.10 -6.16
CA ALA A 281 -8.61 8.00 -6.60
C ALA A 281 -8.34 6.74 -7.42
N THR A 282 -7.47 6.87 -8.43
CA THR A 282 -6.90 5.72 -9.14
C THR A 282 -5.72 5.12 -8.33
N SER A 283 -5.01 4.15 -8.90
CA SER A 283 -3.85 3.47 -8.28
C SER A 283 -2.72 4.37 -7.78
N LEU A 284 -2.73 5.67 -8.09
CA LEU A 284 -1.83 6.65 -7.47
C LEU A 284 -1.99 6.75 -5.95
N ALA A 285 -3.14 6.34 -5.44
CA ALA A 285 -3.34 6.19 -4.01
C ALA A 285 -2.52 5.03 -3.39
N ASP A 286 -1.89 4.19 -4.21
CA ASP A 286 -1.08 3.07 -3.73
C ASP A 286 0.29 3.50 -3.21
N GLU A 287 0.86 4.60 -3.73
CA GLU A 287 2.21 5.05 -3.40
C GLU A 287 2.21 6.45 -2.74
N GLY A 288 2.58 6.50 -1.46
CA GLY A 288 2.94 7.75 -0.79
C GLY A 288 1.81 8.65 -0.27
N LEU A 289 0.52 8.31 -0.44
CA LEU A 289 -0.57 9.10 0.13
C LEU A 289 -0.72 8.85 1.63
N ASP A 290 -0.39 9.84 2.43
CA ASP A 290 -0.68 9.84 3.86
C ASP A 290 -2.07 10.45 4.13
N LEU A 291 -3.07 9.59 4.33
CA LEU A 291 -4.47 9.94 4.58
C LEU A 291 -4.93 9.31 5.91
N PRO A 292 -4.61 9.92 7.05
CA PRO A 292 -4.91 9.34 8.35
C PRO A 292 -6.40 9.32 8.69
N ASN A 293 -7.18 10.23 8.11
CA ASN A 293 -8.58 10.47 8.51
C ASN A 293 -9.62 9.68 7.70
N VAL A 294 -9.23 8.67 6.92
CA VAL A 294 -10.19 7.86 6.15
C VAL A 294 -11.05 7.03 7.11
N GLU A 295 -12.35 7.32 7.16
CA GLU A 295 -13.34 6.62 7.98
C GLU A 295 -14.05 5.53 7.17
N LEU A 296 -14.26 5.77 5.87
CA LEU A 296 -14.83 4.81 4.93
C LEU A 296 -13.88 4.59 3.74
N LEU A 297 -13.51 3.35 3.47
CA LEU A 297 -12.76 2.94 2.29
C LEU A 297 -13.65 2.10 1.37
N ILE A 298 -13.86 2.55 0.13
CA ILE A 298 -14.62 1.79 -0.87
C ILE A 298 -13.65 1.23 -1.93
N MET A 299 -13.56 -0.09 -2.00
CA MET A 299 -12.63 -0.83 -2.86
C MET A 299 -13.27 -1.22 -4.19
N VAL A 300 -13.57 -0.24 -5.05
CA VAL A 300 -14.15 -0.51 -6.39
C VAL A 300 -13.14 -1.17 -7.31
N SER A 301 -11.86 -0.85 -7.17
CA SER A 301 -10.80 -1.26 -8.11
C SER A 301 -10.53 -2.77 -8.20
N GLY A 302 -11.02 -3.57 -7.25
CA GLY A 302 -10.79 -5.02 -7.25
C GLY A 302 -9.30 -5.41 -7.20
N GLY A 303 -8.97 -6.58 -7.78
CA GLY A 303 -7.60 -7.09 -7.87
C GLY A 303 -7.27 -8.16 -6.81
N ARG A 304 -6.14 -8.88 -7.02
CA ARG A 304 -5.72 -9.99 -6.15
C ARG A 304 -4.47 -9.70 -5.31
N SER A 305 -3.84 -8.54 -5.50
CA SER A 305 -2.57 -8.25 -4.83
C SER A 305 -2.77 -8.06 -3.33
N SER A 306 -2.33 -9.02 -2.55
CA SER A 306 -2.36 -8.97 -1.08
C SER A 306 -1.66 -7.73 -0.55
N GLN A 307 -0.50 -7.38 -1.10
CA GLN A 307 0.25 -6.20 -0.70
C GLN A 307 -0.54 -4.91 -0.92
N LYS A 308 -1.13 -4.73 -2.12
CA LYS A 308 -1.95 -3.54 -2.41
C LYS A 308 -3.18 -3.48 -1.52
N THR A 309 -3.86 -4.60 -1.30
CA THR A 309 -5.05 -4.67 -0.43
C THR A 309 -4.69 -4.28 1.00
N ILE A 310 -3.63 -4.86 1.56
CA ILE A 310 -3.16 -4.53 2.91
C ILE A 310 -2.76 -3.06 3.01
N GLN A 311 -2.01 -2.52 2.05
CA GLN A 311 -1.61 -1.11 2.07
C GLN A 311 -2.79 -0.15 2.00
N ARG A 312 -3.79 -0.44 1.16
CA ARG A 312 -5.00 0.37 1.02
C ARG A 312 -5.85 0.32 2.29
N ALA A 313 -6.15 -0.88 2.79
CA ALA A 313 -6.92 -1.06 4.00
C ALA A 313 -6.23 -0.44 5.23
N SER A 314 -4.92 -0.62 5.36
CA SER A 314 -4.15 -0.08 6.50
C SER A 314 -4.19 1.44 6.62
N ARG A 315 -4.51 2.16 5.54
CA ARG A 315 -4.72 3.63 5.61
C ARG A 315 -5.99 3.96 6.36
N ALA A 316 -7.08 3.23 6.07
CA ALA A 316 -8.32 3.36 6.80
C ALA A 316 -8.20 2.90 8.27
N LEU A 317 -7.24 2.02 8.57
CA LEU A 317 -7.02 1.51 9.92
C LEU A 317 -6.19 2.41 10.83
N ARG A 318 -5.64 3.52 10.35
CA ARG A 318 -4.90 4.45 11.19
C ARG A 318 -5.84 5.12 12.19
N LYS A 319 -5.54 4.98 13.47
CA LYS A 319 -6.25 5.67 14.55
C LYS A 319 -5.79 7.13 14.60
N THR A 320 -6.74 8.03 14.78
CA THR A 320 -6.49 9.45 15.07
C THR A 320 -7.27 9.83 16.32
N ASP A 321 -7.01 11.01 16.87
CA ASP A 321 -7.72 11.47 18.09
C ASP A 321 -9.24 11.54 17.87
N SER A 322 -9.69 11.73 16.63
CA SER A 322 -11.10 11.82 16.25
C SER A 322 -11.69 10.51 15.69
N LYS A 323 -10.87 9.47 15.44
CA LYS A 323 -11.31 8.26 14.76
C LYS A 323 -10.90 6.98 15.50
N ASN A 324 -11.87 6.22 15.96
CA ASN A 324 -11.68 4.93 16.64
C ASN A 324 -12.04 3.72 15.77
N CYS A 325 -12.85 3.89 14.74
CA CYS A 325 -13.26 2.82 13.84
C CYS A 325 -13.17 3.25 12.37
N ALA A 326 -13.14 2.29 11.47
CA ALA A 326 -13.19 2.48 10.02
C ALA A 326 -14.05 1.40 9.38
N THR A 327 -14.75 1.76 8.31
CA THR A 327 -15.52 0.82 7.50
C THR A 327 -14.82 0.60 6.17
N ILE A 328 -14.79 -0.64 5.71
CA ILE A 328 -14.32 -1.02 4.38
C ILE A 328 -15.49 -1.64 3.63
N LEU A 329 -15.88 -1.05 2.52
CA LEU A 329 -16.78 -1.67 1.54
C LEU A 329 -15.93 -2.34 0.46
N ASP A 330 -16.11 -3.64 0.26
CA ASP A 330 -15.53 -4.40 -0.84
C ASP A 330 -16.58 -5.31 -1.50
N PHE A 331 -16.24 -5.94 -2.61
CA PHE A 331 -17.15 -6.71 -3.43
C PHE A 331 -16.67 -8.15 -3.55
N SER A 332 -17.62 -9.09 -3.53
CA SER A 332 -17.36 -10.51 -3.70
C SER A 332 -16.97 -10.88 -5.13
N ASP A 333 -17.28 -10.01 -6.09
CA ASP A 333 -16.97 -10.15 -7.53
C ASP A 333 -17.35 -11.54 -8.10
N LYS A 334 -18.50 -12.11 -7.63
CA LYS A 334 -19.00 -13.45 -8.01
C LYS A 334 -19.50 -13.55 -9.46
N PHE A 335 -19.55 -12.44 -10.17
CA PHE A 335 -19.94 -12.40 -11.58
C PHE A 335 -19.02 -13.22 -12.50
N HIS A 336 -17.80 -13.51 -12.07
CA HIS A 336 -16.84 -14.32 -12.82
C HIS A 336 -15.89 -15.08 -11.87
N PRO A 337 -15.49 -16.35 -12.20
CA PRO A 337 -14.60 -17.15 -11.33
C PRO A 337 -13.28 -16.48 -10.96
N ILE A 338 -12.67 -15.74 -11.90
CA ILE A 338 -11.44 -14.97 -11.65
C ILE A 338 -11.71 -13.84 -10.66
N GLY A 339 -12.85 -13.14 -10.79
CA GLY A 339 -13.26 -12.09 -9.84
C GLY A 339 -13.44 -12.65 -8.44
N ALA A 340 -14.20 -13.73 -8.31
CA ALA A 340 -14.43 -14.42 -7.04
C ALA A 340 -13.11 -14.89 -6.39
N TYR A 341 -12.17 -15.43 -7.18
CA TYR A 341 -10.84 -15.80 -6.68
C TYR A 341 -10.06 -14.59 -6.16
N HIS A 342 -10.10 -13.46 -6.90
CA HIS A 342 -9.45 -12.22 -6.45
C HIS A 342 -10.06 -11.68 -5.17
N ALA A 343 -11.39 -11.68 -5.05
CA ALA A 343 -12.10 -11.27 -3.84
C ALA A 343 -11.70 -12.16 -2.65
N LYS A 344 -11.67 -13.48 -2.83
CA LYS A 344 -11.21 -14.41 -1.79
C LYS A 344 -9.83 -14.05 -1.26
N LYS A 345 -8.89 -13.69 -2.14
CA LYS A 345 -7.54 -13.24 -1.73
C LYS A 345 -7.57 -11.95 -0.93
N ARG A 346 -8.42 -10.99 -1.29
CA ARG A 346 -8.62 -9.77 -0.50
C ARG A 346 -9.22 -10.05 0.87
N MET A 347 -10.18 -10.97 0.96
CA MET A 347 -10.79 -11.38 2.24
C MET A 347 -9.77 -12.03 3.18
N GLU A 348 -8.83 -12.83 2.66
CA GLU A 348 -7.71 -13.39 3.44
C GLU A 348 -6.87 -12.25 4.07
N CYS A 349 -6.59 -11.19 3.30
CA CYS A 349 -5.85 -10.02 3.79
C CYS A 349 -6.61 -9.24 4.88
N TYR A 350 -7.92 -9.05 4.71
CA TYR A 350 -8.74 -8.35 5.71
C TYR A 350 -8.82 -9.14 7.03
N ARG A 351 -8.89 -10.47 6.98
CA ARG A 351 -8.79 -11.31 8.20
C ARG A 351 -7.44 -11.15 8.89
N GLN A 352 -6.33 -11.14 8.14
CA GLN A 352 -5.00 -10.89 8.69
C GLN A 352 -4.89 -9.50 9.34
N LEU A 353 -5.60 -8.51 8.81
CA LEU A 353 -5.69 -7.18 9.40
C LEU A 353 -6.64 -7.11 10.60
N GLY A 354 -7.32 -8.20 10.95
CA GLY A 354 -8.27 -8.24 12.07
C GLY A 354 -9.57 -7.49 11.78
N CYS A 355 -9.97 -7.36 10.51
CA CYS A 355 -11.25 -6.75 10.17
C CYS A 355 -12.42 -7.65 10.60
N VAL A 356 -13.43 -7.05 11.23
CA VAL A 356 -14.68 -7.72 11.61
C VAL A 356 -15.62 -7.71 10.41
N PHE A 357 -16.10 -8.88 10.02
CA PHE A 357 -17.05 -9.02 8.91
C PHE A 357 -18.46 -8.70 9.41
N GLN A 358 -19.15 -7.78 8.74
CA GLN A 358 -20.54 -7.42 8.96
C GLN A 358 -21.44 -7.98 7.86
#